data_e0112bfb955a341d1061a99dd57c96e6
#
_entry.id   e0112bfb955a341d1061a99dd57c96e6
#
_cell.length_a   1.000
_cell.length_b   1.000
_cell.length_c   1.000
_cell.angle_alpha   90.00
_cell.angle_beta   90.00
_cell.angle_gamma   90.00
#
_symmetry.space_group_name_H-M   'P 1'
#
loop_
_entity.id
_entity.type
_entity.pdbx_description
1 polymer ?
#
loop_
_entity_poly.entity_id
_entity_poly.type
_entity_poly.pdbx_seq_one_letter_code
_entity_poly.pdbx_strand_id
1 'polypeptide(L)'
;MSFYRTPSNISAFNAKFEAQKIAFGPISFQVAHCLLKFDVLAQIDKAAEHGITAAELRQSTPLSEYALGVLLDMGLSMGLVWQHENGYVLDKTGHFLLHDDMAAINLNFVQDVCYQGLFNLDTALLEGKAAGLKVFGDWNTIYPALKDLPPKAKQSWFAFDHYYSDHAFPHLLPLVFAHKPIHLVDIGGNTGKWALSCCDYDANVEVTIMDFPGQLEVATQNALARGFAARVHTFATDLLDDSQPFVEGADTYWMSQFLDCFSKSQILSILQRTAKAMTSSSQLFIVETFWDRQPSAASAYCVNATSLYFSAMANGNSRMYHSKDLLALLHQAGLYVDEDTDNLGLGHTLLRCKLKP
;
A
#
# COMPACT_ATOMS: atom_id res chain seq x y z
N MET A 1 10.41 -17.38 4.40
CA MET A 1 9.79 -18.57 3.73
C MET A 1 9.75 -18.31 2.24
N SER A 2 9.83 -19.34 1.40
CA SER A 2 9.75 -19.12 -0.05
C SER A 2 8.53 -19.82 -0.60
N PHE A 3 7.44 -19.08 -0.72
CA PHE A 3 6.17 -19.56 -1.28
C PHE A 3 6.28 -20.05 -2.72
N TYR A 4 7.36 -19.69 -3.44
CA TYR A 4 7.51 -19.90 -4.88
C TYR A 4 8.66 -20.84 -5.24
N ARG A 5 9.25 -21.59 -4.26
CA ARG A 5 10.40 -22.48 -4.49
C ARG A 5 10.03 -23.89 -4.99
N THR A 6 8.76 -24.24 -4.87
CA THR A 6 8.25 -25.55 -5.33
C THR A 6 7.16 -25.36 -6.36
N PRO A 7 7.07 -26.25 -7.37
CA PRO A 7 5.94 -26.24 -8.30
C PRO A 7 4.61 -26.37 -7.56
N SER A 8 3.56 -25.79 -8.14
CA SER A 8 2.20 -25.96 -7.65
C SER A 8 1.77 -27.42 -7.73
N ASN A 9 1.18 -27.94 -6.64
CA ASN A 9 0.65 -29.32 -6.58
C ASN A 9 -0.86 -29.36 -6.90
N ILE A 10 -1.31 -28.63 -7.92
CA ILE A 10 -2.70 -28.65 -8.38
C ILE A 10 -2.86 -29.60 -9.56
N SER A 11 -4.05 -30.21 -9.70
CA SER A 11 -4.36 -31.05 -10.84
C SER A 11 -4.34 -30.25 -12.16
N ALA A 12 -4.10 -30.93 -13.30
CA ALA A 12 -4.17 -30.29 -14.61
C ALA A 12 -5.54 -29.65 -14.90
N PHE A 13 -6.62 -30.22 -14.36
CA PHE A 13 -7.96 -29.66 -14.47
C PHE A 13 -8.08 -28.34 -13.72
N ASN A 14 -7.64 -28.32 -12.47
CA ASN A 14 -7.64 -27.09 -11.67
C ASN A 14 -6.70 -26.03 -12.26
N ALA A 15 -5.54 -26.41 -12.79
CA ALA A 15 -4.64 -25.48 -13.48
C ALA A 15 -5.30 -24.81 -14.71
N LYS A 16 -6.08 -25.59 -15.50
CA LYS A 16 -6.87 -25.02 -16.60
C LYS A 16 -7.93 -24.04 -16.10
N PHE A 17 -8.58 -24.32 -14.98
CA PHE A 17 -9.57 -23.42 -14.39
C PHE A 17 -8.92 -22.13 -13.89
N GLU A 18 -7.79 -22.20 -13.18
CA GLU A 18 -7.04 -21.00 -12.77
C GLU A 18 -6.60 -20.16 -13.98
N ALA A 19 -6.17 -20.79 -15.08
CA ALA A 19 -5.83 -20.07 -16.31
C ALA A 19 -7.04 -19.30 -16.90
N GLN A 20 -8.25 -19.89 -16.84
CA GLN A 20 -9.48 -19.19 -17.26
C GLN A 20 -9.82 -18.02 -16.33
N LYS A 21 -9.64 -18.16 -15.02
CA LYS A 21 -9.82 -17.06 -14.08
C LYS A 21 -8.90 -15.87 -14.41
N ILE A 22 -7.65 -16.14 -14.79
CA ILE A 22 -6.72 -15.08 -15.23
C ILE A 22 -7.20 -14.44 -16.53
N ALA A 23 -7.58 -15.26 -17.54
CA ALA A 23 -8.03 -14.77 -18.85
C ALA A 23 -9.29 -13.87 -18.73
N PHE A 24 -10.22 -14.23 -17.86
CA PHE A 24 -11.43 -13.47 -17.57
C PHE A 24 -11.31 -12.54 -16.35
N GLY A 25 -10.11 -12.33 -15.82
CA GLY A 25 -9.84 -11.51 -14.65
C GLY A 25 -10.48 -10.12 -14.70
N PRO A 26 -10.37 -9.36 -15.81
CA PRO A 26 -11.01 -8.05 -15.93
C PRO A 26 -12.54 -8.11 -15.78
N ILE A 27 -13.18 -9.16 -16.29
CA ILE A 27 -14.63 -9.35 -16.18
C ILE A 27 -14.99 -9.71 -14.74
N SER A 28 -14.29 -10.66 -14.13
CA SER A 28 -14.51 -11.07 -12.74
C SER A 28 -14.39 -9.89 -11.78
N PHE A 29 -13.37 -9.04 -11.96
CA PHE A 29 -13.17 -7.84 -11.16
C PHE A 29 -14.36 -6.87 -11.27
N GLN A 30 -14.84 -6.58 -12.50
CA GLN A 30 -15.95 -5.67 -12.71
C GLN A 30 -17.28 -6.24 -12.21
N VAL A 31 -17.50 -7.56 -12.31
CA VAL A 31 -18.68 -8.22 -11.73
C VAL A 31 -18.68 -8.08 -10.21
N ALA A 32 -17.55 -8.36 -9.53
CA ALA A 32 -17.42 -8.17 -8.09
C ALA A 32 -17.70 -6.72 -7.69
N HIS A 33 -17.13 -5.76 -8.41
CA HIS A 33 -17.38 -4.33 -8.19
C HIS A 33 -18.87 -3.97 -8.37
N CYS A 34 -19.54 -4.47 -9.41
CA CYS A 34 -20.96 -4.22 -9.63
C CYS A 34 -21.85 -4.85 -8.55
N LEU A 35 -21.56 -6.09 -8.14
CA LEU A 35 -22.31 -6.76 -7.06
C LEU A 35 -22.23 -6.00 -5.74
N LEU A 36 -21.09 -5.39 -5.42
CA LEU A 36 -20.94 -4.49 -4.27
C LEU A 36 -21.62 -3.15 -4.50
N LYS A 37 -21.39 -2.50 -5.63
CA LYS A 37 -21.91 -1.16 -5.95
C LYS A 37 -23.44 -1.09 -5.96
N PHE A 38 -24.08 -2.15 -6.36
CA PHE A 38 -25.56 -2.25 -6.41
C PHE A 38 -26.15 -2.94 -5.19
N ASP A 39 -25.37 -3.11 -4.13
CA ASP A 39 -25.74 -3.72 -2.85
C ASP A 39 -26.29 -5.16 -2.95
N VAL A 40 -26.01 -5.86 -4.07
CA VAL A 40 -26.51 -7.23 -4.30
C VAL A 40 -25.98 -8.19 -3.24
N LEU A 41 -24.64 -8.18 -2.99
CA LEU A 41 -24.05 -9.04 -1.95
C LEU A 41 -24.56 -8.67 -0.56
N ALA A 42 -24.77 -7.39 -0.26
CA ALA A 42 -25.29 -6.94 1.02
C ALA A 42 -26.76 -7.38 1.25
N GLN A 43 -27.57 -7.45 0.20
CA GLN A 43 -28.95 -7.96 0.32
C GLN A 43 -28.95 -9.49 0.51
N ILE A 44 -28.06 -10.22 -0.18
CA ILE A 44 -27.92 -11.67 0.02
C ILE A 44 -27.43 -11.96 1.45
N ASP A 45 -26.48 -11.21 1.97
CA ASP A 45 -25.96 -11.34 3.33
C ASP A 45 -27.05 -11.14 4.39
N LYS A 46 -27.92 -10.13 4.22
CA LYS A 46 -29.06 -9.88 5.11
C LYS A 46 -30.07 -11.04 5.18
N ALA A 47 -30.21 -11.80 4.09
CA ALA A 47 -31.06 -12.96 4.06
C ALA A 47 -30.47 -14.18 4.79
N ALA A 48 -29.18 -14.13 5.12
CA ALA A 48 -28.43 -15.16 5.83
C ALA A 48 -28.64 -16.57 5.20
N GLU A 49 -28.78 -17.59 6.03
CA GLU A 49 -28.96 -18.97 5.58
C GLU A 49 -30.33 -19.26 4.94
N HIS A 50 -31.32 -18.35 5.10
CA HIS A 50 -32.63 -18.50 4.48
C HIS A 50 -32.58 -18.35 2.96
N GLY A 51 -31.58 -17.62 2.45
CA GLY A 51 -31.45 -17.30 1.03
C GLY A 51 -32.44 -16.22 0.57
N ILE A 52 -32.20 -15.68 -0.61
CA ILE A 52 -33.04 -14.67 -1.25
C ILE A 52 -33.16 -14.97 -2.73
N THR A 53 -34.37 -14.89 -3.25
CA THR A 53 -34.63 -15.14 -4.67
C THR A 53 -34.19 -13.96 -5.56
N ALA A 54 -33.93 -14.21 -6.84
CA ALA A 54 -33.63 -13.13 -7.79
C ALA A 54 -34.78 -12.12 -7.92
N ALA A 55 -36.04 -12.58 -7.75
CA ALA A 55 -37.21 -11.73 -7.80
C ALA A 55 -37.27 -10.74 -6.61
N GLU A 56 -36.90 -11.19 -5.42
CA GLU A 56 -36.79 -10.34 -4.22
C GLU A 56 -35.61 -9.37 -4.32
N LEU A 57 -34.44 -9.85 -4.75
CA LEU A 57 -33.27 -9.00 -4.99
C LEU A 57 -33.57 -7.87 -5.97
N ARG A 58 -34.35 -8.18 -7.02
CA ARG A 58 -34.72 -7.18 -8.02
C ARG A 58 -35.55 -6.02 -7.44
N GLN A 59 -36.29 -6.22 -6.36
CA GLN A 59 -37.08 -5.17 -5.72
C GLN A 59 -36.21 -4.15 -4.97
N SER A 60 -34.99 -4.54 -4.59
CA SER A 60 -34.05 -3.73 -3.81
C SER A 60 -32.88 -3.17 -4.63
N THR A 61 -32.84 -3.43 -5.95
CA THR A 61 -31.75 -2.97 -6.83
C THR A 61 -32.34 -2.24 -8.07
N PRO A 62 -31.66 -1.24 -8.64
CA PRO A 62 -32.06 -0.60 -9.89
C PRO A 62 -31.85 -1.48 -11.14
N LEU A 63 -31.26 -2.67 -11.00
CA LEU A 63 -30.93 -3.56 -12.10
C LEU A 63 -32.17 -4.17 -12.74
N SER A 64 -32.15 -4.37 -14.06
CA SER A 64 -33.15 -5.19 -14.75
C SER A 64 -32.99 -6.67 -14.37
N GLU A 65 -34.01 -7.48 -14.63
CA GLU A 65 -33.96 -8.94 -14.43
C GLU A 65 -32.77 -9.58 -15.19
N TYR A 66 -32.55 -9.17 -16.43
CA TYR A 66 -31.41 -9.62 -17.22
C TYR A 66 -30.08 -9.23 -16.58
N ALA A 67 -29.90 -7.96 -16.18
CA ALA A 67 -28.65 -7.48 -15.60
C ALA A 67 -28.33 -8.15 -14.26
N LEU A 68 -29.35 -8.32 -13.41
CA LEU A 68 -29.19 -9.06 -12.14
C LEU A 68 -28.86 -10.53 -12.41
N GLY A 69 -29.54 -11.19 -13.37
CA GLY A 69 -29.29 -12.57 -13.73
C GLY A 69 -27.83 -12.83 -14.14
N VAL A 70 -27.28 -12.04 -15.08
CA VAL A 70 -25.88 -12.24 -15.53
C VAL A 70 -24.86 -11.98 -14.42
N LEU A 71 -25.13 -11.06 -13.49
CA LEU A 71 -24.25 -10.82 -12.33
C LEU A 71 -24.31 -11.99 -11.33
N LEU A 72 -25.49 -12.55 -11.07
CA LEU A 72 -25.67 -13.68 -10.16
C LEU A 72 -25.03 -14.96 -10.74
N ASP A 73 -25.21 -15.24 -12.04
CA ASP A 73 -24.60 -16.38 -12.72
C ASP A 73 -23.05 -16.33 -12.61
N MET A 74 -22.50 -15.13 -12.80
CA MET A 74 -21.04 -14.97 -12.63
C MET A 74 -20.63 -15.01 -11.17
N GLY A 75 -21.45 -14.49 -10.25
CA GLY A 75 -21.25 -14.58 -8.80
C GLY A 75 -21.18 -16.04 -8.32
N LEU A 76 -22.06 -16.93 -8.83
CA LEU A 76 -21.99 -18.38 -8.62
C LEU A 76 -20.68 -18.96 -9.14
N SER A 77 -20.30 -18.60 -10.38
CA SER A 77 -19.09 -19.10 -11.03
C SER A 77 -17.81 -18.66 -10.30
N MET A 78 -17.82 -17.51 -9.66
CA MET A 78 -16.72 -16.96 -8.86
C MET A 78 -16.69 -17.50 -7.42
N GLY A 79 -17.72 -18.25 -6.97
CA GLY A 79 -17.85 -18.68 -5.58
C GLY A 79 -18.09 -17.54 -4.60
N LEU A 80 -18.73 -16.46 -5.05
CA LEU A 80 -19.16 -15.36 -4.17
C LEU A 80 -20.48 -15.67 -3.48
N VAL A 81 -21.32 -16.40 -4.16
CA VAL A 81 -22.63 -16.88 -3.70
C VAL A 81 -22.79 -18.34 -4.12
N TRP A 82 -23.67 -19.06 -3.45
CA TRP A 82 -24.12 -20.39 -3.84
C TRP A 82 -25.65 -20.47 -3.87
N GLN A 83 -26.22 -21.41 -4.58
CA GLN A 83 -27.64 -21.57 -4.76
C GLN A 83 -28.21 -22.55 -3.74
N HIS A 84 -29.15 -22.08 -2.93
CA HIS A 84 -29.97 -22.87 -2.02
C HIS A 84 -31.36 -23.08 -2.60
N GLU A 85 -32.18 -23.98 -1.99
CA GLU A 85 -33.57 -24.22 -2.41
C GLU A 85 -34.42 -22.93 -2.46
N ASN A 86 -34.16 -21.99 -1.55
CA ASN A 86 -34.87 -20.72 -1.41
C ASN A 86 -34.20 -19.54 -2.12
N GLY A 87 -33.15 -19.77 -2.90
CA GLY A 87 -32.44 -18.70 -3.63
C GLY A 87 -30.95 -18.65 -3.39
N TYR A 88 -30.38 -17.45 -3.39
CA TYR A 88 -28.94 -17.21 -3.27
C TYR A 88 -28.56 -16.99 -1.81
N VAL A 89 -27.42 -17.55 -1.41
CA VAL A 89 -26.79 -17.39 -0.09
C VAL A 89 -25.34 -16.95 -0.31
N LEU A 90 -24.84 -16.09 0.54
CA LEU A 90 -23.47 -15.61 0.47
C LEU A 90 -22.48 -16.74 0.82
N ASP A 91 -21.45 -16.93 -0.02
CA ASP A 91 -20.34 -17.85 0.26
C ASP A 91 -19.20 -17.12 0.99
N LYS A 92 -18.24 -17.87 1.52
CA LYS A 92 -17.09 -17.33 2.28
C LYS A 92 -16.32 -16.27 1.51
N THR A 93 -16.07 -16.48 0.20
CA THR A 93 -15.38 -15.49 -0.62
C THR A 93 -16.20 -14.21 -0.76
N GLY A 94 -17.51 -14.31 -0.96
CA GLY A 94 -18.42 -13.17 -0.99
C GLY A 94 -18.49 -12.44 0.35
N HIS A 95 -18.47 -13.19 1.45
CA HIS A 95 -18.43 -12.62 2.81
C HIS A 95 -17.17 -11.76 3.03
N PHE A 96 -15.98 -12.28 2.72
CA PHE A 96 -14.75 -11.50 2.84
C PHE A 96 -14.71 -10.31 1.88
N LEU A 97 -15.23 -10.46 0.66
CA LEU A 97 -15.30 -9.34 -0.28
C LEU A 97 -16.21 -8.21 0.22
N LEU A 98 -17.26 -8.54 0.98
CA LEU A 98 -18.22 -7.57 1.52
C LEU A 98 -17.78 -6.95 2.85
N HIS A 99 -17.14 -7.72 3.74
CA HIS A 99 -16.92 -7.34 5.15
C HIS A 99 -15.45 -7.14 5.52
N ASP A 100 -14.49 -7.57 4.69
CA ASP A 100 -13.08 -7.38 4.98
C ASP A 100 -12.61 -6.01 4.48
N ASP A 101 -12.15 -5.17 5.40
CA ASP A 101 -11.71 -3.81 5.09
C ASP A 101 -10.54 -3.79 4.11
N MET A 102 -9.61 -4.75 4.21
CA MET A 102 -8.49 -4.84 3.28
C MET A 102 -8.96 -5.16 1.87
N ALA A 103 -9.90 -6.10 1.71
CA ALA A 103 -10.47 -6.43 0.42
C ALA A 103 -11.18 -5.23 -0.21
N ALA A 104 -11.97 -4.49 0.58
CA ALA A 104 -12.69 -3.29 0.14
C ALA A 104 -11.72 -2.18 -0.29
N ILE A 105 -10.68 -1.92 0.49
CA ILE A 105 -9.66 -0.89 0.21
C ILE A 105 -8.87 -1.26 -1.05
N ASN A 106 -8.42 -2.50 -1.17
CA ASN A 106 -7.70 -2.98 -2.35
C ASN A 106 -8.56 -2.90 -3.61
N LEU A 107 -9.84 -3.29 -3.53
CA LEU A 107 -10.75 -3.23 -4.67
C LEU A 107 -11.00 -1.78 -5.12
N ASN A 108 -11.23 -0.86 -4.18
CA ASN A 108 -11.44 0.54 -4.48
C ASN A 108 -10.16 1.18 -5.08
N PHE A 109 -9.00 0.88 -4.51
CA PHE A 109 -7.72 1.35 -5.03
C PHE A 109 -7.49 0.86 -6.48
N VAL A 110 -7.68 -0.43 -6.72
CA VAL A 110 -7.56 -0.97 -8.08
C VAL A 110 -8.57 -0.33 -9.03
N GLN A 111 -9.85 -0.22 -8.63
CA GLN A 111 -10.91 0.33 -9.46
C GLN A 111 -10.68 1.81 -9.83
N ASP A 112 -10.34 2.62 -8.83
CA ASP A 112 -10.37 4.08 -8.97
C ASP A 112 -9.03 4.66 -9.39
N VAL A 113 -7.92 3.97 -9.06
CA VAL A 113 -6.56 4.46 -9.33
C VAL A 113 -5.89 3.69 -10.45
N CYS A 114 -6.00 2.34 -10.47
CA CYS A 114 -5.15 1.52 -11.33
C CYS A 114 -5.83 1.03 -12.61
N TYR A 115 -7.12 0.67 -12.55
CA TYR A 115 -7.77 -0.18 -13.55
C TYR A 115 -7.64 0.33 -14.99
N GLN A 116 -7.92 1.61 -15.22
CA GLN A 116 -7.83 2.20 -16.55
C GLN A 116 -6.38 2.33 -17.03
N GLY A 117 -5.48 2.74 -16.13
CA GLY A 117 -4.08 2.95 -16.48
C GLY A 117 -3.31 1.64 -16.72
N LEU A 118 -3.70 0.54 -16.08
CA LEU A 118 -3.10 -0.78 -16.28
C LEU A 118 -3.24 -1.32 -17.72
N PHE A 119 -4.11 -0.74 -18.53
CA PHE A 119 -4.17 -1.03 -19.96
C PHE A 119 -2.86 -0.67 -20.69
N ASN A 120 -2.08 0.26 -20.15
CA ASN A 120 -0.77 0.68 -20.67
C ASN A 120 0.41 0.06 -19.90
N LEU A 121 0.20 -1.07 -19.20
CA LEU A 121 1.26 -1.70 -18.39
C LEU A 121 2.44 -2.15 -19.24
N ASP A 122 2.21 -2.72 -20.42
CA ASP A 122 3.25 -3.15 -21.36
C ASP A 122 4.13 -1.96 -21.78
N THR A 123 3.53 -0.85 -22.15
CA THR A 123 4.24 0.40 -22.47
C THR A 123 5.04 0.91 -21.28
N ALA A 124 4.44 0.91 -20.08
CA ALA A 124 5.13 1.33 -18.86
C ALA A 124 6.37 0.48 -18.57
N LEU A 125 6.27 -0.83 -18.73
CA LEU A 125 7.39 -1.77 -18.51
C LEU A 125 8.50 -1.63 -19.55
N LEU A 126 8.15 -1.32 -20.81
CA LEU A 126 9.12 -1.12 -21.89
C LEU A 126 9.86 0.22 -21.75
N GLU A 127 9.16 1.27 -21.36
CA GLU A 127 9.71 2.63 -21.29
C GLU A 127 10.29 3.00 -19.93
N GLY A 128 9.99 2.24 -18.87
CA GLY A 128 10.37 2.58 -17.50
C GLY A 128 9.73 3.87 -16.98
N LYS A 129 8.49 4.15 -17.43
CA LYS A 129 7.71 5.34 -17.09
C LYS A 129 6.28 4.96 -16.72
N ALA A 130 5.62 5.78 -15.90
CA ALA A 130 4.23 5.57 -15.51
C ALA A 130 3.25 5.87 -16.66
N ALA A 131 3.28 5.08 -17.74
CA ALA A 131 2.49 5.31 -18.95
C ALA A 131 0.97 5.31 -18.69
N GLY A 132 0.51 4.58 -17.68
CA GLY A 132 -0.90 4.55 -17.27
C GLY A 132 -1.37 5.82 -16.58
N LEU A 133 -0.46 6.62 -16.01
CA LEU A 133 -0.80 7.85 -15.29
C LEU A 133 -1.49 8.89 -16.19
N LYS A 134 -1.29 8.81 -17.51
CA LYS A 134 -1.94 9.66 -18.51
C LYS A 134 -3.48 9.65 -18.47
N VAL A 135 -4.10 8.65 -17.85
CA VAL A 135 -5.56 8.63 -17.67
C VAL A 135 -6.04 9.74 -16.72
N PHE A 136 -5.16 10.28 -15.88
CA PHE A 136 -5.45 11.38 -14.96
C PHE A 136 -4.86 12.72 -15.41
N GLY A 137 -3.67 12.70 -16.01
CA GLY A 137 -2.97 13.91 -16.45
C GLY A 137 -1.60 13.60 -17.05
N ASP A 138 -0.99 14.63 -17.63
CA ASP A 138 0.34 14.52 -18.24
C ASP A 138 1.43 14.83 -17.20
N TRP A 139 1.62 13.88 -16.30
CA TRP A 139 2.61 13.96 -15.21
C TRP A 139 3.67 12.88 -15.37
N ASN A 140 4.90 13.17 -14.97
CA ASN A 140 5.99 12.19 -14.98
C ASN A 140 5.85 11.16 -13.87
N THR A 141 5.36 11.57 -12.69
CA THR A 141 5.08 10.72 -11.53
C THR A 141 3.81 11.18 -10.83
N ILE A 142 3.19 10.28 -10.07
CA ILE A 142 1.95 10.59 -9.35
C ILE A 142 2.16 11.50 -8.13
N TYR A 143 3.34 11.45 -7.49
CA TYR A 143 3.56 12.04 -6.17
C TYR A 143 3.30 13.56 -6.10
N PRO A 144 3.85 14.42 -6.96
CA PRO A 144 3.54 15.84 -6.94
C PRO A 144 2.10 16.14 -7.38
N ALA A 145 1.46 15.20 -8.09
CA ALA A 145 0.11 15.34 -8.65
C ALA A 145 -1.01 14.77 -7.75
N LEU A 146 -0.69 14.19 -6.60
CA LEU A 146 -1.68 13.58 -5.69
C LEU A 146 -2.82 14.55 -5.32
N LYS A 147 -2.49 15.83 -5.13
CA LYS A 147 -3.49 16.88 -4.82
C LYS A 147 -4.49 17.13 -5.97
N ASP A 148 -4.06 16.87 -7.21
CA ASP A 148 -4.78 17.18 -8.45
C ASP A 148 -5.54 15.95 -9.01
N LEU A 149 -5.43 14.78 -8.37
CA LEU A 149 -6.19 13.58 -8.73
C LEU A 149 -7.70 13.83 -8.66
N PRO A 150 -8.50 13.18 -9.52
CA PRO A 150 -9.96 13.17 -9.38
C PRO A 150 -10.37 12.77 -7.96
N PRO A 151 -11.43 13.39 -7.38
CA PRO A 151 -11.75 13.23 -5.95
C PRO A 151 -11.85 11.78 -5.48
N LYS A 152 -12.46 10.89 -6.29
CA LYS A 152 -12.61 9.48 -5.95
C LYS A 152 -11.28 8.73 -6.00
N ALA A 153 -10.46 8.95 -7.02
CA ALA A 153 -9.13 8.36 -7.12
C ALA A 153 -8.23 8.83 -5.97
N LYS A 154 -8.27 10.12 -5.63
CA LYS A 154 -7.56 10.69 -4.49
C LYS A 154 -7.99 10.03 -3.17
N GLN A 155 -9.29 9.90 -2.93
CA GLN A 155 -9.82 9.24 -1.73
C GLN A 155 -9.34 7.79 -1.63
N SER A 156 -9.44 7.01 -2.70
CA SER A 156 -9.05 5.60 -2.72
C SER A 156 -7.54 5.42 -2.59
N TRP A 157 -6.74 6.34 -3.15
CA TRP A 157 -5.29 6.34 -3.00
C TRP A 157 -4.87 6.56 -1.54
N PHE A 158 -5.38 7.61 -0.90
CA PHE A 158 -5.07 7.89 0.51
C PHE A 158 -5.63 6.83 1.47
N ALA A 159 -6.80 6.27 1.18
CA ALA A 159 -7.35 5.18 1.99
C ALA A 159 -6.45 3.94 1.94
N PHE A 160 -5.90 3.61 0.77
CA PHE A 160 -4.96 2.50 0.59
C PHE A 160 -3.64 2.76 1.35
N ASP A 161 -3.02 3.91 1.13
CA ASP A 161 -1.76 4.31 1.76
C ASP A 161 -1.86 4.28 3.30
N HIS A 162 -2.89 4.93 3.83
CA HIS A 162 -3.10 5.04 5.28
C HIS A 162 -3.52 3.72 5.94
N TYR A 163 -4.28 2.87 5.25
CA TYR A 163 -4.67 1.59 5.81
C TYR A 163 -3.46 0.74 6.15
N TYR A 164 -2.52 0.65 5.23
CA TYR A 164 -1.32 -0.16 5.45
C TYR A 164 -0.36 0.48 6.45
N SER A 165 -0.13 1.79 6.39
CA SER A 165 0.81 2.48 7.29
C SER A 165 0.29 2.56 8.73
N ASP A 166 -0.96 3.01 8.92
CA ASP A 166 -1.50 3.31 10.25
C ASP A 166 -1.59 2.07 11.15
N HIS A 167 -1.87 0.88 10.58
CA HIS A 167 -1.91 -0.37 11.31
C HIS A 167 -0.54 -0.84 11.84
N ALA A 168 0.55 -0.34 11.28
CA ALA A 168 1.89 -0.67 11.74
C ALA A 168 2.33 0.19 12.95
N PHE A 169 1.89 1.44 13.06
CA PHE A 169 2.38 2.39 14.05
C PHE A 169 2.28 1.92 15.50
N PRO A 170 1.17 1.31 15.99
CA PRO A 170 1.09 0.82 17.36
C PRO A 170 2.14 -0.25 17.70
N HIS A 171 2.58 -1.01 16.69
CA HIS A 171 3.61 -2.04 16.85
C HIS A 171 5.03 -1.46 16.75
N LEU A 172 5.20 -0.39 16.00
CA LEU A 172 6.49 0.26 15.72
C LEU A 172 6.92 1.22 16.81
N LEU A 173 6.00 2.01 17.37
CA LEU A 173 6.29 3.00 18.41
C LEU A 173 7.07 2.42 19.59
N PRO A 174 6.66 1.30 20.23
CA PRO A 174 7.41 0.73 21.34
C PRO A 174 8.85 0.32 20.97
N LEU A 175 9.04 -0.18 19.74
CA LEU A 175 10.36 -0.62 19.25
C LEU A 175 11.29 0.56 19.01
N VAL A 176 10.80 1.61 18.37
CA VAL A 176 11.58 2.84 18.12
C VAL A 176 11.90 3.56 19.44
N PHE A 177 10.90 3.73 20.30
CA PHE A 177 11.05 4.46 21.57
C PHE A 177 11.78 3.68 22.67
N ALA A 178 12.02 2.37 22.50
CA ALA A 178 12.97 1.64 23.34
C ALA A 178 14.39 2.25 23.27
N HIS A 179 14.71 2.94 22.18
CA HIS A 179 15.98 3.64 21.94
C HIS A 179 15.97 5.12 22.33
N LYS A 180 14.86 5.64 22.90
CA LYS A 180 14.70 6.97 23.47
C LYS A 180 15.08 8.10 22.51
N PRO A 181 14.47 8.19 21.32
CA PRO A 181 14.73 9.28 20.39
C PRO A 181 14.36 10.64 21.02
N ILE A 182 15.22 11.62 20.86
CA ILE A 182 14.98 13.03 21.26
C ILE A 182 14.74 13.88 20.02
N HIS A 183 15.60 13.74 19.00
CA HIS A 183 15.43 14.40 17.73
C HIS A 183 15.32 13.34 16.61
N LEU A 184 14.10 13.16 16.10
CA LEU A 184 13.76 12.21 15.04
C LEU A 184 13.58 12.97 13.71
N VAL A 185 14.22 12.48 12.64
CA VAL A 185 14.00 12.98 11.28
C VAL A 185 13.15 11.97 10.51
N ASP A 186 11.95 12.39 10.10
CA ASP A 186 10.97 11.62 9.33
C ASP A 186 11.17 11.93 7.84
N ILE A 187 11.86 11.04 7.12
CA ILE A 187 12.21 11.21 5.70
C ILE A 187 11.07 10.67 4.84
N GLY A 188 10.43 11.55 4.06
CA GLY A 188 9.23 11.22 3.31
C GLY A 188 7.98 11.15 4.20
N GLY A 189 7.93 11.98 5.25
CA GLY A 189 6.89 11.90 6.28
C GLY A 189 5.48 12.35 5.84
N ASN A 190 5.29 12.73 4.56
CA ASN A 190 4.01 13.04 3.93
C ASN A 190 3.19 14.05 4.76
N THR A 191 1.99 13.68 5.18
CA THR A 191 1.09 14.54 5.97
C THR A 191 1.41 14.59 7.47
N GLY A 192 2.54 13.99 7.90
CA GLY A 192 3.06 14.02 9.27
C GLY A 192 2.41 13.02 10.23
N LYS A 193 1.73 12.00 9.76
CA LYS A 193 1.03 11.04 10.64
C LYS A 193 1.96 10.33 11.61
N TRP A 194 3.13 9.87 11.16
CA TRP A 194 4.13 9.27 12.03
C TRP A 194 4.66 10.26 13.06
N ALA A 195 5.01 11.48 12.64
CA ALA A 195 5.48 12.53 13.52
C ALA A 195 4.47 12.86 14.63
N LEU A 196 3.18 12.95 14.29
CA LEU A 196 2.11 13.16 15.26
C LEU A 196 1.97 11.99 16.23
N SER A 197 2.07 10.75 15.73
CA SER A 197 2.03 9.55 16.57
C SER A 197 3.21 9.46 17.53
N CYS A 198 4.40 9.88 17.11
CA CYS A 198 5.58 10.01 17.97
C CYS A 198 5.35 11.05 19.08
N CYS A 199 4.80 12.22 18.73
CA CYS A 199 4.52 13.29 19.71
C CYS A 199 3.41 12.91 20.71
N ASP A 200 2.45 12.09 20.33
CA ASP A 200 1.47 11.53 21.25
C ASP A 200 2.10 10.48 22.18
N TYR A 201 3.03 9.68 21.66
CA TYR A 201 3.65 8.58 22.38
C TYR A 201 4.67 9.05 23.44
N ASP A 202 5.47 10.05 23.12
CA ASP A 202 6.49 10.61 24.02
C ASP A 202 6.43 12.14 24.04
N ALA A 203 6.47 12.71 25.26
CA ALA A 203 6.36 14.14 25.47
C ALA A 203 7.64 14.92 25.13
N ASN A 204 8.78 14.24 25.02
CA ASN A 204 10.09 14.88 24.88
C ASN A 204 10.64 14.83 23.44
N VAL A 205 10.07 14.00 22.56
CA VAL A 205 10.55 13.86 21.19
C VAL A 205 10.19 15.11 20.37
N GLU A 206 11.16 15.58 19.59
CA GLU A 206 10.97 16.55 18.52
C GLU A 206 11.15 15.83 17.18
N VAL A 207 10.27 16.13 16.22
CA VAL A 207 10.30 15.49 14.89
C VAL A 207 10.47 16.54 13.80
N THR A 208 11.46 16.33 12.92
CA THR A 208 11.61 17.11 11.70
C THR A 208 11.17 16.28 10.50
N ILE A 209 10.15 16.74 9.80
CA ILE A 209 9.63 16.08 8.59
C ILE A 209 10.38 16.61 7.38
N MET A 210 10.99 15.73 6.58
CA MET A 210 11.62 16.05 5.30
C MET A 210 10.71 15.58 4.16
N ASP A 211 10.17 16.51 3.35
CA ASP A 211 9.30 16.20 2.23
C ASP A 211 9.18 17.39 1.26
N PHE A 212 8.36 17.25 0.21
CA PHE A 212 7.99 18.34 -0.68
C PHE A 212 7.20 19.44 0.04
N PRO A 213 7.33 20.72 -0.36
CA PRO A 213 6.64 21.85 0.27
C PRO A 213 5.13 21.66 0.44
N GLY A 214 4.45 21.09 -0.58
CA GLY A 214 3.01 20.87 -0.52
C GLY A 214 2.57 19.87 0.54
N GLN A 215 3.36 18.84 0.80
CA GLN A 215 3.10 17.86 1.86
C GLN A 215 3.36 18.47 3.24
N LEU A 216 4.44 19.24 3.36
CA LEU A 216 4.81 19.91 4.60
C LEU A 216 3.79 20.96 5.03
N GLU A 217 3.11 21.62 4.10
CA GLU A 217 2.01 22.54 4.42
C GLU A 217 0.89 21.81 5.16
N VAL A 218 0.48 20.63 4.65
CA VAL A 218 -0.54 19.78 5.29
C VAL A 218 -0.06 19.26 6.63
N ALA A 219 1.19 18.77 6.71
CA ALA A 219 1.79 18.28 7.97
C ALA A 219 1.82 19.37 9.04
N THR A 220 2.17 20.62 8.66
CA THR A 220 2.18 21.77 9.57
C THR A 220 0.78 22.06 10.11
N GLN A 221 -0.25 22.06 9.25
CA GLN A 221 -1.63 22.26 9.66
C GLN A 221 -2.10 21.16 10.62
N ASN A 222 -1.77 19.90 10.32
CA ASN A 222 -2.08 18.76 11.17
C ASN A 222 -1.40 18.87 12.54
N ALA A 223 -0.13 19.26 12.59
CA ALA A 223 0.61 19.47 13.83
C ALA A 223 0.00 20.61 14.68
N LEU A 224 -0.38 21.70 14.04
CA LEU A 224 -1.08 22.81 14.70
C LEU A 224 -2.42 22.36 15.30
N ALA A 225 -3.22 21.64 14.52
CA ALA A 225 -4.53 21.16 14.95
C ALA A 225 -4.46 20.17 16.14
N ARG A 226 -3.34 19.42 16.25
CA ARG A 226 -3.08 18.48 17.36
C ARG A 226 -2.32 19.10 18.53
N GLY A 227 -1.95 20.38 18.45
CA GLY A 227 -1.20 21.08 19.52
C GLY A 227 0.29 20.73 19.56
N PHE A 228 0.86 20.19 18.50
CA PHE A 228 2.26 19.76 18.41
C PHE A 228 3.16 20.72 17.62
N ALA A 229 2.68 21.90 17.25
CA ALA A 229 3.43 22.87 16.45
C ALA A 229 4.81 23.27 17.02
N ALA A 230 5.01 23.15 18.34
CA ALA A 230 6.29 23.42 18.98
C ALA A 230 7.31 22.26 18.88
N ARG A 231 6.86 21.06 18.49
CA ARG A 231 7.69 19.83 18.46
C ARG A 231 7.77 19.18 17.09
N VAL A 232 6.96 19.64 16.15
CA VAL A 232 6.99 19.16 14.76
C VAL A 232 7.53 20.26 13.87
N HIS A 233 8.68 20.02 13.29
CA HIS A 233 9.39 20.92 12.40
C HIS A 233 9.33 20.41 10.96
N THR A 234 9.57 21.26 9.98
CA THR A 234 9.55 20.90 8.57
C THR A 234 10.83 21.30 7.88
N PHE A 235 11.30 20.47 6.96
CA PHE A 235 12.46 20.71 6.12
C PHE A 235 12.10 20.38 4.67
N ALA A 236 11.88 21.41 3.87
CA ALA A 236 11.49 21.25 2.48
C ALA A 236 12.69 20.77 1.63
N THR A 237 12.51 19.64 0.95
CA THR A 237 13.55 19.06 0.10
C THR A 237 12.94 18.22 -1.02
N ASP A 238 13.62 18.20 -2.17
CA ASP A 238 13.44 17.15 -3.17
C ASP A 238 14.49 16.05 -2.89
N LEU A 239 14.00 14.89 -2.43
CA LEU A 239 14.87 13.77 -2.07
C LEU A 239 15.55 13.13 -3.29
N LEU A 240 15.11 13.44 -4.52
CA LEU A 240 15.74 13.03 -5.78
C LEU A 240 16.78 14.03 -6.30
N ASP A 241 16.87 15.21 -5.74
CA ASP A 241 17.92 16.18 -6.05
C ASP A 241 19.14 15.92 -5.14
N ASP A 242 20.16 15.27 -5.68
CA ASP A 242 21.38 14.91 -4.95
C ASP A 242 22.17 16.13 -4.41
N SER A 243 21.88 17.33 -4.89
CA SER A 243 22.52 18.58 -4.43
C SER A 243 21.88 19.15 -3.14
N GLN A 244 20.67 18.70 -2.80
CA GLN A 244 19.97 19.24 -1.63
C GLN A 244 20.46 18.59 -0.33
N PRO A 245 20.58 19.39 0.75
CA PRO A 245 21.05 18.88 2.04
C PRO A 245 20.00 17.98 2.71
N PHE A 246 20.49 17.17 3.64
CA PHE A 246 19.67 16.44 4.63
C PHE A 246 19.80 17.11 5.99
N VAL A 247 18.84 16.90 6.86
CA VAL A 247 18.94 17.31 8.28
C VAL A 247 20.03 16.47 8.93
N GLU A 248 21.06 17.13 9.46
CA GLU A 248 22.26 16.48 10.02
C GLU A 248 22.16 16.37 11.55
N GLY A 249 22.83 15.37 12.12
CA GLY A 249 23.09 15.25 13.55
C GLY A 249 21.91 14.81 14.40
N ALA A 250 20.81 14.39 13.81
CA ALA A 250 19.72 13.77 14.56
C ALA A 250 20.15 12.44 15.18
N ASP A 251 19.58 12.08 16.30
CA ASP A 251 19.84 10.80 16.94
C ASP A 251 19.09 9.65 16.23
N THR A 252 17.96 9.95 15.59
CA THR A 252 17.11 8.97 14.93
C THR A 252 16.63 9.47 13.57
N TYR A 253 16.82 8.65 12.54
CA TYR A 253 16.25 8.82 11.21
C TYR A 253 15.21 7.75 10.97
N TRP A 254 14.15 8.09 10.26
CA TRP A 254 13.01 7.23 9.99
C TRP A 254 12.61 7.27 8.53
N MET A 255 12.37 6.10 7.93
CA MET A 255 11.80 5.93 6.60
C MET A 255 10.74 4.82 6.67
N SER A 256 9.51 5.10 6.26
CA SER A 256 8.42 4.11 6.31
C SER A 256 7.62 4.09 5.03
N GLN A 257 7.54 2.93 4.39
CA GLN A 257 6.84 2.73 3.10
C GLN A 257 7.23 3.84 2.10
N PHE A 258 8.51 4.05 2.02
CA PHE A 258 9.11 5.17 1.33
C PHE A 258 10.10 4.73 0.25
N LEU A 259 10.97 3.77 0.57
CA LEU A 259 12.00 3.32 -0.36
C LEU A 259 11.45 2.52 -1.54
N ASP A 260 10.28 1.90 -1.39
CA ASP A 260 9.55 1.25 -2.47
C ASP A 260 9.04 2.23 -3.56
N CYS A 261 9.06 3.54 -3.28
CA CYS A 261 8.74 4.60 -4.23
C CYS A 261 9.90 4.96 -5.18
N PHE A 262 11.07 4.33 -5.06
CA PHE A 262 12.29 4.72 -5.79
C PHE A 262 12.97 3.55 -6.48
N SER A 263 13.72 3.85 -7.55
CA SER A 263 14.61 2.89 -8.19
C SER A 263 15.80 2.55 -7.28
N LYS A 264 16.46 1.42 -7.51
CA LYS A 264 17.64 1.00 -6.71
C LYS A 264 18.75 2.06 -6.67
N SER A 265 19.00 2.78 -7.76
CA SER A 265 19.99 3.85 -7.79
C SER A 265 19.59 5.06 -6.94
N GLN A 266 18.31 5.43 -6.98
CA GLN A 266 17.76 6.50 -6.14
C GLN A 266 17.79 6.13 -4.66
N ILE A 267 17.38 4.88 -4.32
CA ILE A 267 17.49 4.35 -2.96
C ILE A 267 18.93 4.44 -2.46
N LEU A 268 19.89 4.02 -3.26
CA LEU A 268 21.31 4.07 -2.87
C LEU A 268 21.76 5.50 -2.59
N SER A 269 21.39 6.46 -3.44
CA SER A 269 21.71 7.89 -3.23
C SER A 269 21.08 8.41 -1.93
N ILE A 270 19.78 8.15 -1.68
CA ILE A 270 19.08 8.54 -0.46
C ILE A 270 19.77 7.96 0.77
N LEU A 271 20.07 6.66 0.76
CA LEU A 271 20.73 5.98 1.89
C LEU A 271 22.14 6.52 2.14
N GLN A 272 22.91 6.82 1.09
CA GLN A 272 24.27 7.41 1.23
C GLN A 272 24.22 8.82 1.82
N ARG A 273 23.26 9.65 1.40
CA ARG A 273 23.06 11.01 1.97
C ARG A 273 22.58 10.94 3.41
N THR A 274 21.69 9.99 3.73
CA THR A 274 21.29 9.73 5.12
C THR A 274 22.47 9.30 5.97
N ALA A 275 23.28 8.33 5.50
CA ALA A 275 24.47 7.88 6.20
C ALA A 275 25.49 9.02 6.46
N LYS A 276 25.62 9.94 5.48
CA LYS A 276 26.47 11.14 5.65
C LYS A 276 25.93 12.12 6.69
N ALA A 277 24.60 12.25 6.84
CA ALA A 277 23.96 13.12 7.81
C ALA A 277 23.97 12.53 9.23
N MET A 278 24.12 11.21 9.37
CA MET A 278 24.19 10.50 10.64
C MET A 278 25.51 10.74 11.36
N THR A 279 25.46 10.73 12.69
CA THR A 279 26.63 10.63 13.58
C THR A 279 26.88 9.16 13.97
N SER A 280 28.00 8.88 14.61
CA SER A 280 28.30 7.52 15.10
C SER A 280 27.30 6.98 16.15
N SER A 281 26.54 7.88 16.81
CA SER A 281 25.47 7.52 17.75
C SER A 281 24.09 7.48 17.12
N SER A 282 23.95 7.98 15.90
CA SER A 282 22.66 7.98 15.19
C SER A 282 22.23 6.57 14.81
N GLN A 283 20.92 6.40 14.66
CA GLN A 283 20.33 5.16 14.13
C GLN A 283 19.30 5.51 13.03
N LEU A 284 19.16 4.62 12.07
CA LEU A 284 18.17 4.72 11.00
C LEU A 284 17.21 3.55 11.12
N PHE A 285 15.93 3.85 11.26
CA PHE A 285 14.85 2.88 11.18
C PHE A 285 14.20 2.90 9.80
N ILE A 286 14.05 1.74 9.20
CA ILE A 286 13.39 1.55 7.91
C ILE A 286 12.25 0.55 8.09
N VAL A 287 11.05 0.94 7.66
CA VAL A 287 9.87 0.08 7.65
C VAL A 287 9.40 -0.12 6.22
N GLU A 288 9.45 -1.36 5.77
CA GLU A 288 9.03 -1.72 4.42
C GLU A 288 8.23 -3.02 4.41
N THR A 289 7.45 -3.24 3.35
CA THR A 289 6.79 -4.52 3.09
C THR A 289 7.56 -5.29 2.03
N PHE A 290 8.29 -6.33 2.45
CA PHE A 290 9.01 -7.22 1.53
C PHE A 290 8.12 -8.41 1.16
N TRP A 291 7.94 -8.66 -0.14
CA TRP A 291 7.09 -9.77 -0.59
C TRP A 291 7.62 -11.16 -0.17
N ASP A 292 8.94 -11.31 0.01
CA ASP A 292 9.60 -12.56 0.44
C ASP A 292 9.53 -12.81 1.95
N ARG A 293 9.11 -11.82 2.74
CA ARG A 293 8.98 -11.88 4.19
C ARG A 293 7.53 -11.90 4.68
N GLN A 294 6.58 -11.98 3.75
CA GLN A 294 5.18 -11.99 4.11
C GLN A 294 4.77 -13.28 4.84
N PRO A 295 3.78 -13.22 5.76
CA PRO A 295 3.35 -14.38 6.55
C PRO A 295 2.59 -15.43 5.74
N SER A 296 2.02 -15.05 4.58
CA SER A 296 1.22 -15.92 3.74
C SER A 296 1.47 -15.69 2.25
N ALA A 297 1.12 -16.68 1.41
CA ALA A 297 1.15 -16.54 -0.03
C ALA A 297 0.17 -15.47 -0.54
N ALA A 298 -0.96 -15.29 0.15
CA ALA A 298 -1.95 -14.26 -0.19
C ALA A 298 -1.39 -12.85 0.03
N SER A 299 -0.76 -12.60 1.19
CA SER A 299 -0.11 -11.30 1.44
C SER A 299 1.06 -11.04 0.49
N ALA A 300 1.89 -12.05 0.20
CA ALA A 300 2.95 -11.92 -0.81
C ALA A 300 2.39 -11.59 -2.21
N TYR A 301 1.24 -12.17 -2.57
CA TYR A 301 0.54 -11.85 -3.81
C TYR A 301 0.09 -10.38 -3.86
N CYS A 302 -0.52 -9.88 -2.79
CA CYS A 302 -0.96 -8.47 -2.71
C CYS A 302 0.24 -7.51 -2.86
N VAL A 303 1.34 -7.77 -2.13
CA VAL A 303 2.57 -6.96 -2.24
C VAL A 303 3.15 -6.98 -3.65
N ASN A 304 3.21 -8.15 -4.30
CA ASN A 304 3.66 -8.24 -5.69
C ASN A 304 2.71 -7.53 -6.68
N ALA A 305 1.40 -7.60 -6.46
CA ALA A 305 0.42 -6.89 -7.28
C ALA A 305 0.58 -5.37 -7.15
N THR A 306 0.84 -4.85 -5.94
CA THR A 306 1.13 -3.43 -5.69
C THR A 306 2.37 -2.95 -6.48
N SER A 307 3.37 -3.82 -6.72
CA SER A 307 4.51 -3.47 -7.58
C SER A 307 4.10 -3.01 -8.97
N LEU A 308 2.98 -3.51 -9.52
CA LEU A 308 2.50 -3.15 -10.85
C LEU A 308 1.83 -1.77 -10.86
N TYR A 309 1.28 -1.34 -9.72
CA TYR A 309 0.85 0.06 -9.55
C TYR A 309 2.04 1.01 -9.67
N PHE A 310 3.16 0.74 -9.00
CA PHE A 310 4.36 1.57 -9.12
C PHE A 310 4.84 1.66 -10.57
N SER A 311 4.84 0.53 -11.28
CA SER A 311 5.26 0.48 -12.69
C SER A 311 4.31 1.27 -13.60
N ALA A 312 3.00 1.04 -13.49
CA ALA A 312 2.03 1.60 -14.44
C ALA A 312 1.57 3.03 -14.10
N MET A 313 1.42 3.35 -12.81
CA MET A 313 0.70 4.54 -12.34
C MET A 313 1.56 5.49 -11.53
N ALA A 314 2.59 5.01 -10.80
CA ALA A 314 3.31 5.89 -9.88
C ALA A 314 4.51 6.59 -10.53
N ASN A 315 5.54 5.84 -10.95
CA ASN A 315 6.78 6.39 -11.49
C ASN A 315 7.44 5.55 -12.59
N GLY A 316 7.03 4.28 -12.76
CA GLY A 316 7.52 3.41 -13.84
C GLY A 316 8.79 2.65 -13.52
N ASN A 317 9.49 2.91 -12.41
CA ASN A 317 10.83 2.37 -12.16
C ASN A 317 11.07 1.86 -10.74
N SER A 318 10.05 1.82 -9.90
CA SER A 318 10.11 1.31 -8.52
C SER A 318 9.18 0.11 -8.31
N ARG A 319 9.24 -0.49 -7.15
CA ARG A 319 8.47 -1.69 -6.82
C ARG A 319 8.56 -2.04 -5.35
N MET A 320 7.68 -2.90 -4.88
CA MET A 320 7.88 -3.67 -3.64
C MET A 320 9.08 -4.59 -3.82
N TYR A 321 10.15 -4.37 -3.06
CA TYR A 321 11.42 -5.06 -3.25
C TYR A 321 11.47 -6.42 -2.54
N HIS A 322 12.38 -7.27 -2.98
CA HIS A 322 12.86 -8.41 -2.21
C HIS A 322 13.79 -7.89 -1.11
N SER A 323 13.68 -8.39 0.12
CA SER A 323 14.47 -7.93 1.26
C SER A 323 15.99 -7.91 1.00
N LYS A 324 16.51 -8.93 0.30
CA LYS A 324 17.94 -8.99 -0.07
C LYS A 324 18.41 -7.79 -0.92
N ASP A 325 17.51 -7.20 -1.72
CA ASP A 325 17.88 -6.07 -2.57
C ASP A 325 18.13 -4.82 -1.72
N LEU A 326 17.26 -4.53 -0.75
CA LEU A 326 17.44 -3.42 0.18
C LEU A 326 18.64 -3.65 1.11
N LEU A 327 18.83 -4.86 1.64
CA LEU A 327 19.99 -5.21 2.47
C LEU A 327 21.30 -4.99 1.73
N ALA A 328 21.37 -5.32 0.43
CA ALA A 328 22.53 -5.05 -0.40
C ALA A 328 22.79 -3.55 -0.59
N LEU A 329 21.75 -2.74 -0.78
CA LEU A 329 21.85 -1.28 -0.91
C LEU A 329 22.29 -0.62 0.40
N LEU A 330 21.76 -1.05 1.54
CA LEU A 330 22.21 -0.62 2.86
C LEU A 330 23.72 -0.87 3.05
N HIS A 331 24.16 -2.08 2.71
CA HIS A 331 25.58 -2.42 2.78
C HIS A 331 26.45 -1.52 1.89
N GLN A 332 26.01 -1.21 0.65
CA GLN A 332 26.70 -0.31 -0.27
C GLN A 332 26.70 1.14 0.22
N ALA A 333 25.66 1.57 0.94
CA ALA A 333 25.57 2.90 1.53
C ALA A 333 26.45 3.09 2.79
N GLY A 334 27.17 2.07 3.25
CA GLY A 334 27.99 2.14 4.47
C GLY A 334 27.19 1.90 5.74
N LEU A 335 26.01 1.31 5.62
CA LEU A 335 25.13 0.95 6.74
C LEU A 335 25.18 -0.56 7.01
N TYR A 336 24.87 -0.97 8.24
CA TYR A 336 24.59 -2.36 8.59
C TYR A 336 23.31 -2.45 9.40
N VAL A 337 22.60 -3.57 9.26
CA VAL A 337 21.40 -3.87 10.05
C VAL A 337 21.80 -4.45 11.39
N ASP A 338 21.38 -3.80 12.46
CA ASP A 338 21.64 -4.18 13.84
C ASP A 338 20.44 -4.94 14.45
N GLU A 339 19.20 -4.56 14.08
CA GLU A 339 17.97 -5.26 14.43
C GLU A 339 17.11 -5.46 13.19
N ASP A 340 16.43 -6.60 13.10
CA ASP A 340 15.60 -7.02 11.98
C ASP A 340 14.37 -7.75 12.53
N THR A 341 13.18 -7.15 12.37
CA THR A 341 11.93 -7.65 12.95
C THR A 341 10.83 -7.70 11.92
N ASP A 342 10.31 -8.89 11.64
CA ASP A 342 9.23 -9.15 10.69
C ASP A 342 7.84 -9.17 11.35
N ASN A 343 6.80 -9.19 10.52
CA ASN A 343 5.39 -9.39 10.90
C ASN A 343 4.82 -8.31 11.82
N LEU A 344 5.21 -7.06 11.62
CA LEU A 344 4.64 -5.92 12.32
C LEU A 344 3.40 -5.41 11.56
N GLY A 345 2.31 -5.17 12.28
CA GLY A 345 1.04 -4.74 11.66
C GLY A 345 0.58 -5.71 10.56
N LEU A 346 0.43 -5.22 9.35
CA LEU A 346 -0.05 -6.00 8.18
C LEU A 346 1.11 -6.63 7.37
N GLY A 347 2.18 -7.06 8.02
CA GLY A 347 3.30 -7.76 7.38
C GLY A 347 4.51 -6.86 7.07
N HIS A 348 4.67 -5.78 7.81
CA HIS A 348 5.85 -4.92 7.72
C HIS A 348 7.06 -5.56 8.37
N THR A 349 8.23 -5.17 7.86
CA THR A 349 9.55 -5.45 8.46
C THR A 349 10.14 -4.14 8.95
N LEU A 350 10.62 -4.12 10.19
CA LEU A 350 11.42 -3.03 10.75
C LEU A 350 12.90 -3.41 10.72
N LEU A 351 13.71 -2.60 10.07
CA LEU A 351 15.17 -2.69 10.08
C LEU A 351 15.73 -1.50 10.88
N ARG A 352 16.49 -1.78 11.94
CA ARG A 352 17.32 -0.76 12.59
C ARG A 352 18.73 -0.84 12.02
N CYS A 353 19.20 0.27 11.48
CA CYS A 353 20.48 0.38 10.81
C CYS A 353 21.42 1.36 11.53
N LYS A 354 22.71 1.10 11.47
CA LYS A 354 23.79 1.96 11.98
C LYS A 354 24.89 2.13 10.95
N LEU A 355 25.73 3.15 11.14
CA LEU A 355 26.93 3.32 10.35
C LEU A 355 27.89 2.17 10.60
N LYS A 356 28.52 1.68 9.53
CA LYS A 356 29.61 0.71 9.66
C LYS A 356 30.77 1.33 10.44
N PRO A 357 31.43 0.54 11.31
CA PRO A 357 32.61 0.97 12.04
C PRO A 357 33.74 1.45 11.13
#